data_2e7febc6caa0d68229d370b7fb760db9
#
_entry.id   2e7febc6caa0d68229d370b7fb760db9
#
_cell.length_a   1.000
_cell.length_b   1.000
_cell.length_c   1.000
_cell.angle_alpha   90.00
_cell.angle_beta   90.00
_cell.angle_gamma   90.00
#
_symmetry.space_group_name_H-M   'P 1'
#
loop_
_entity.id
_entity.type
_entity.pdbx_description
1 polymer ?
#
loop_
_entity_poly.entity_id
_entity_poly.type
_entity_poly.pdbx_seq_one_letter_code
_entity_poly.pdbx_strand_id
1 'polypeptide(L)'
;LDGFGKTNGRLTGMVKKFIPIAKKSSLTFTGRGGIKLHGSDMPEIMAYRLGGPYTIRGYKVNGVGTGTSFIMGSVELATPIPFVDRLKVNFLQNLRLTFWVDAGKVFDPTIASVLYDRPIQAITAGIGLKINMPGVGPLSVDYGFPLTNPGPNGSPNGYFTFGVGDMMY
;
A
#
# COMPACT_ATOMS: atom_id res chain seq x y z
N LEU A 1 34.29 -23.82 -0.12
CA LEU A 1 32.95 -24.46 -0.27
C LEU A 1 31.97 -24.05 0.88
N ASP A 2 31.97 -22.78 1.32
CA ASP A 2 31.11 -22.29 2.43
C ASP A 2 29.87 -21.50 1.93
N GLY A 3 29.28 -21.94 0.82
CA GLY A 3 28.19 -21.23 0.16
C GLY A 3 26.77 -21.73 0.45
N PHE A 4 26.58 -22.80 1.16
CA PHE A 4 25.26 -23.39 1.40
C PHE A 4 24.93 -23.39 2.90
N GLY A 5 24.06 -22.46 3.34
CA GLY A 5 23.52 -22.58 4.69
C GLY A 5 23.14 -21.29 5.42
N LYS A 6 23.07 -20.13 4.79
CA LYS A 6 22.51 -18.94 5.46
C LYS A 6 20.98 -18.96 5.30
N THR A 7 20.28 -19.47 6.31
CA THR A 7 18.82 -19.44 6.37
C THR A 7 18.38 -18.01 6.68
N ASN A 8 17.70 -17.35 5.75
CA ASN A 8 17.09 -16.04 5.94
C ASN A 8 15.61 -16.23 6.27
N GLY A 9 15.18 -15.76 7.42
CA GLY A 9 13.78 -15.73 7.84
C GLY A 9 13.22 -14.32 7.86
N ARG A 10 11.96 -14.18 7.51
CA ARG A 10 11.20 -12.94 7.68
C ARG A 10 9.83 -13.24 8.26
N LEU A 11 9.34 -12.35 9.10
CA LEU A 11 8.00 -12.40 9.69
C LEU A 11 7.23 -11.17 9.27
N THR A 12 6.02 -11.38 8.74
CA THR A 12 5.10 -10.28 8.39
C THR A 12 3.78 -10.51 9.09
N GLY A 13 3.24 -9.47 9.70
CA GLY A 13 1.92 -9.46 10.32
C GLY A 13 1.03 -8.37 9.72
N MET A 14 -0.27 -8.64 9.67
CA MET A 14 -1.28 -7.68 9.23
C MET A 14 -2.50 -7.75 10.14
N VAL A 15 -3.03 -6.59 10.50
CA VAL A 15 -4.32 -6.44 11.19
C VAL A 15 -5.20 -5.55 10.34
N LYS A 16 -6.42 -5.99 10.08
CA LYS A 16 -7.42 -5.23 9.31
C LYS A 16 -8.74 -5.21 10.07
N LYS A 17 -9.29 -4.01 10.29
CA LYS A 17 -10.56 -3.80 10.98
C LYS A 17 -11.52 -3.02 10.09
N PHE A 18 -12.70 -3.56 9.90
CA PHE A 18 -13.79 -2.94 9.16
C PHE A 18 -14.83 -2.41 10.13
N ILE A 19 -15.24 -1.16 9.97
CA ILE A 19 -16.29 -0.52 10.74
C ILE A 19 -17.36 -0.03 9.76
N PRO A 20 -18.56 -0.63 9.76
CA PRO A 20 -19.67 -0.08 8.98
C PRO A 20 -20.12 1.23 9.61
N ILE A 21 -20.15 2.32 8.82
CA ILE A 21 -20.58 3.64 9.29
C ILE A 21 -22.01 3.90 8.88
N ALA A 22 -22.41 3.48 7.68
CA ALA A 22 -23.75 3.65 7.14
C ALA A 22 -24.10 2.51 6.17
N LYS A 23 -25.37 2.50 5.70
CA LYS A 23 -25.76 1.59 4.62
C LYS A 23 -24.81 1.76 3.44
N LYS A 24 -24.01 0.74 3.11
CA LYS A 24 -23.04 0.71 2.02
C LYS A 24 -21.76 1.57 2.21
N SER A 25 -21.52 2.19 3.37
CA SER A 25 -20.28 2.92 3.67
C SER A 25 -19.51 2.24 4.79
N SER A 26 -18.19 2.15 4.65
CA SER A 26 -17.30 1.50 5.62
C SER A 26 -16.01 2.28 5.83
N LEU A 27 -15.54 2.27 7.06
CA LEU A 27 -14.20 2.72 7.43
C LEU A 27 -13.33 1.50 7.67
N THR A 28 -12.20 1.45 7.01
CA THR A 28 -11.24 0.36 7.14
C THR A 28 -9.94 0.87 7.73
N PHE A 29 -9.47 0.21 8.77
CA PHE A 29 -8.15 0.42 9.34
C PHE A 29 -7.29 -0.78 9.00
N THR A 30 -6.10 -0.55 8.46
CA THR A 30 -5.12 -1.59 8.15
C THR A 30 -3.80 -1.22 8.81
N GLY A 31 -3.24 -2.15 9.57
CA GLY A 31 -1.87 -2.06 10.09
C GLY A 31 -1.08 -3.25 9.57
N ARG A 32 0.12 -3.03 9.06
CA ARG A 32 1.02 -4.08 8.58
C ARG A 32 2.44 -3.78 9.00
N GLY A 33 3.16 -4.82 9.40
CA GLY A 33 4.56 -4.72 9.75
C GLY A 33 5.31 -5.99 9.40
N GLY A 34 6.61 -5.86 9.23
CA GLY A 34 7.47 -7.00 8.96
C GLY A 34 8.88 -6.75 9.47
N ILE A 35 9.49 -7.83 9.93
CA ILE A 35 10.86 -7.84 10.44
C ILE A 35 11.65 -9.00 9.84
N LYS A 36 12.93 -8.79 9.70
CA LYS A 36 13.90 -9.84 9.42
C LYS A 36 14.20 -10.60 10.73
N LEU A 37 14.14 -11.91 10.70
CA LEU A 37 14.34 -12.75 11.87
C LEU A 37 15.79 -13.23 12.04
N HIS A 38 16.50 -13.50 10.94
CA HIS A 38 17.85 -14.07 10.97
C HIS A 38 18.62 -13.86 9.66
N GLY A 39 19.97 -13.93 9.73
CA GLY A 39 20.86 -13.79 8.59
C GLY A 39 21.56 -12.41 8.54
N SER A 40 22.89 -12.39 8.31
CA SER A 40 23.68 -11.15 8.26
C SER A 40 23.39 -10.30 7.03
N ASP A 41 23.17 -10.96 5.87
CA ASP A 41 22.98 -10.30 4.59
C ASP A 41 21.66 -10.73 3.98
N MET A 42 20.66 -9.85 4.01
CA MET A 42 19.41 -10.09 3.32
C MET A 42 19.58 -9.75 1.84
N PRO A 43 19.45 -10.71 0.93
CA PRO A 43 19.45 -10.38 -0.50
C PRO A 43 18.39 -9.31 -0.77
N GLU A 44 18.68 -8.34 -1.62
CA GLU A 44 17.78 -7.22 -1.90
C GLU A 44 16.42 -7.68 -2.45
N ILE A 45 16.39 -8.85 -3.08
CA ILE A 45 15.15 -9.48 -3.57
C ILE A 45 14.21 -9.88 -2.42
N MET A 46 14.73 -10.13 -1.22
CA MET A 46 13.95 -10.48 -0.03
C MET A 46 13.61 -9.28 0.85
N ALA A 47 14.15 -8.09 0.54
CA ALA A 47 13.88 -6.88 1.30
C ALA A 47 12.40 -6.48 1.22
N TYR A 48 11.90 -5.92 2.31
CA TYR A 48 10.57 -5.31 2.31
C TYR A 48 10.57 -4.03 1.48
N ARG A 49 9.47 -3.78 0.78
CA ARG A 49 9.35 -2.69 -0.18
C ARG A 49 8.09 -1.88 0.12
N LEU A 50 8.25 -0.58 0.26
CA LEU A 50 7.14 0.35 0.41
C LEU A 50 7.03 1.29 -0.79
N GLY A 51 5.79 1.60 -1.16
CA GLY A 51 5.37 2.38 -2.32
C GLY A 51 4.60 1.53 -3.33
N GLY A 52 3.54 2.09 -3.85
CA GLY A 52 2.65 1.45 -4.83
C GLY A 52 1.28 1.08 -4.26
N PRO A 53 0.40 0.49 -5.08
CA PRO A 53 -1.03 0.32 -4.79
C PRO A 53 -1.34 -0.54 -3.57
N TYR A 54 -0.43 -1.39 -3.14
CA TYR A 54 -0.65 -2.35 -2.05
C TYR A 54 0.04 -1.98 -0.74
N THR A 55 0.77 -0.86 -0.73
CA THR A 55 1.47 -0.38 0.46
C THR A 55 1.19 1.09 0.70
N ILE A 56 2.01 1.98 0.22
CA ILE A 56 1.84 3.44 0.31
C ILE A 56 1.43 3.94 -1.07
N ARG A 57 0.13 4.20 -1.26
CA ARG A 57 -0.43 4.72 -2.50
C ARG A 57 0.06 6.15 -2.75
N GLY A 58 0.05 6.60 -3.99
CA GLY A 58 0.58 7.93 -4.35
C GLY A 58 2.11 7.95 -4.56
N TYR A 59 2.77 6.80 -4.44
CA TYR A 59 4.15 6.59 -4.84
C TYR A 59 4.25 5.51 -5.92
N LYS A 60 5.30 5.58 -6.72
CA LYS A 60 5.68 4.47 -7.61
C LYS A 60 5.95 3.21 -6.79
N VAL A 61 5.89 2.05 -7.44
CA VAL A 61 6.29 0.78 -6.82
C VAL A 61 7.71 0.93 -6.26
N ASN A 62 7.88 0.58 -4.98
CA ASN A 62 9.12 0.74 -4.20
C ASN A 62 9.57 2.21 -4.03
N GLY A 63 8.74 3.19 -4.34
CA GLY A 63 9.11 4.61 -4.35
C GLY A 63 9.42 5.20 -2.98
N VAL A 64 8.89 4.61 -1.90
CA VAL A 64 9.20 5.04 -0.53
C VAL A 64 10.52 4.46 -0.06
N GLY A 65 10.80 3.20 -0.35
CA GLY A 65 12.08 2.58 -0.03
C GLY A 65 12.00 1.07 0.16
N THR A 66 13.16 0.48 0.34
CA THR A 66 13.37 -0.95 0.62
C THR A 66 14.25 -1.12 1.84
N GLY A 67 13.98 -2.11 2.69
CA GLY A 67 14.75 -2.36 3.92
C GLY A 67 14.46 -3.71 4.55
N THR A 68 15.10 -3.97 5.68
CA THR A 68 15.00 -5.24 6.38
C THR A 68 13.75 -5.35 7.25
N SER A 69 13.16 -4.22 7.61
CA SER A 69 11.94 -4.13 8.41
C SER A 69 11.07 -2.98 7.94
N PHE A 70 9.78 -3.06 8.21
CA PHE A 70 8.85 -1.97 7.90
C PHE A 70 7.66 -1.97 8.84
N ILE A 71 7.02 -0.82 8.92
CA ILE A 71 5.70 -0.63 9.50
C ILE A 71 4.87 0.26 8.57
N MET A 72 3.60 -0.03 8.42
CA MET A 72 2.67 0.82 7.69
C MET A 72 1.27 0.76 8.29
N GLY A 73 0.53 1.84 8.11
CA GLY A 73 -0.87 1.95 8.45
C GLY A 73 -1.66 2.62 7.35
N SER A 74 -2.92 2.25 7.22
CA SER A 74 -3.86 2.84 6.26
C SER A 74 -5.21 3.02 6.92
N VAL A 75 -5.84 4.15 6.65
CA VAL A 75 -7.25 4.43 6.97
C VAL A 75 -7.97 4.73 5.67
N GLU A 76 -9.01 3.98 5.37
CA GLU A 76 -9.78 4.11 4.13
C GLU A 76 -11.28 4.21 4.42
N LEU A 77 -11.90 5.27 3.95
CA LEU A 77 -13.34 5.45 3.90
C LEU A 77 -13.85 5.06 2.50
N ALA A 78 -14.68 4.05 2.42
CA ALA A 78 -15.35 3.66 1.19
C ALA A 78 -16.85 4.01 1.28
N THR A 79 -17.37 4.71 0.26
CA THR A 79 -18.75 5.17 0.21
C THR A 79 -19.35 4.94 -1.18
N PRO A 80 -20.66 4.70 -1.31
CA PRO A 80 -21.29 4.62 -2.63
C PRO A 80 -21.20 5.98 -3.32
N ILE A 81 -21.10 5.95 -4.65
CA ILE A 81 -21.11 7.19 -5.44
C ILE A 81 -22.54 7.69 -5.50
N PRO A 82 -22.82 8.96 -5.09
CA PRO A 82 -24.13 9.55 -5.24
C PRO A 82 -24.57 9.47 -6.71
N PHE A 83 -25.85 9.21 -6.94
CA PHE A 83 -26.51 9.10 -8.25
C PHE A 83 -26.26 7.81 -9.06
N VAL A 84 -25.25 7.01 -8.77
CA VAL A 84 -25.03 5.73 -9.47
C VAL A 84 -26.17 4.73 -9.23
N ASP A 85 -26.82 4.79 -8.07
CA ASP A 85 -28.00 3.96 -7.77
C ASP A 85 -29.19 4.27 -8.71
N ARG A 86 -29.19 5.44 -9.36
CA ARG A 86 -30.21 5.82 -10.36
C ARG A 86 -29.94 5.23 -11.74
N LEU A 87 -28.69 4.90 -12.00
CA LEU A 87 -28.29 4.21 -13.22
C LEU A 87 -28.59 2.72 -13.00
N LYS A 88 -29.58 2.18 -13.66
CA LYS A 88 -29.99 0.75 -13.58
C LYS A 88 -28.93 -0.22 -14.15
N VAL A 89 -27.67 0.08 -13.96
CA VAL A 89 -26.52 -0.73 -14.41
C VAL A 89 -25.94 -1.45 -13.19
N ASN A 90 -26.24 -2.71 -13.06
CA ASN A 90 -25.85 -3.54 -11.88
C ASN A 90 -24.35 -3.49 -11.58
N PHE A 91 -23.50 -3.37 -12.59
CA PHE A 91 -22.06 -3.27 -12.44
C PHE A 91 -21.65 -2.01 -11.66
N LEU A 92 -22.25 -0.86 -11.98
CA LEU A 92 -21.93 0.41 -11.35
C LEU A 92 -22.40 0.51 -9.89
N GLN A 93 -23.41 -0.27 -9.49
CA GLN A 93 -23.90 -0.27 -8.10
C GLN A 93 -22.85 -0.79 -7.09
N ASN A 94 -21.86 -1.54 -7.57
CA ASN A 94 -20.75 -2.03 -6.76
C ASN A 94 -19.55 -1.07 -6.73
N LEU A 95 -19.63 0.03 -7.49
CA LEU A 95 -18.57 1.03 -7.52
C LEU A 95 -18.59 1.86 -6.22
N ARG A 96 -17.44 2.02 -5.61
CA ARG A 96 -17.22 2.79 -4.38
C ARG A 96 -16.24 3.92 -4.64
N LEU A 97 -16.57 5.08 -4.11
CA LEU A 97 -15.62 6.18 -3.95
C LEU A 97 -14.84 5.93 -2.66
N THR A 98 -13.54 6.05 -2.71
CA THR A 98 -12.66 5.87 -1.56
C THR A 98 -11.88 7.14 -1.25
N PHE A 99 -11.75 7.44 0.03
CA PHE A 99 -10.84 8.46 0.55
C PHE A 99 -9.91 7.75 1.53
N TRP A 100 -8.63 8.00 1.44
CA TRP A 100 -7.67 7.25 2.24
C TRP A 100 -6.46 8.09 2.65
N VAL A 101 -5.84 7.65 3.72
CA VAL A 101 -4.55 8.13 4.21
C VAL A 101 -3.68 6.90 4.50
N ASP A 102 -2.51 6.87 3.91
CA ASP A 102 -1.51 5.84 4.14
C ASP A 102 -0.28 6.46 4.79
N ALA A 103 0.31 5.76 5.76
CA ALA A 103 1.56 6.14 6.39
C ALA A 103 2.46 4.91 6.56
N GLY A 104 3.76 5.07 6.37
CA GLY A 104 4.69 3.96 6.57
C GLY A 104 6.13 4.39 6.60
N LYS A 105 6.94 3.49 7.16
CA LYS A 105 8.39 3.66 7.30
C LYS A 105 9.10 2.33 7.08
N VAL A 106 10.25 2.43 6.42
CA VAL A 106 11.21 1.34 6.27
C VAL A 106 12.35 1.55 7.25
N PHE A 107 12.81 0.49 7.88
CA PHE A 107 13.97 0.50 8.77
C PHE A 107 15.11 -0.28 8.10
N ASP A 108 16.34 0.08 8.47
CA ASP A 108 17.57 -0.47 7.90
C ASP A 108 17.50 -0.51 6.36
N PRO A 109 17.50 0.67 5.71
CA PRO A 109 17.32 0.77 4.28
C PRO A 109 18.44 0.03 3.54
N THR A 110 18.06 -0.64 2.45
CA THR A 110 19.03 -1.30 1.56
C THR A 110 19.90 -0.27 0.84
N ILE A 111 21.05 -0.73 0.32
CA ILE A 111 21.99 0.10 -0.46
C ILE A 111 21.25 0.82 -1.60
N ALA A 112 20.32 0.16 -2.29
CA ALA A 112 19.53 0.78 -3.35
C ALA A 112 18.67 1.94 -2.83
N SER A 113 18.06 1.83 -1.64
CA SER A 113 17.29 2.93 -1.06
C SER A 113 18.16 4.15 -0.75
N VAL A 114 19.38 3.92 -0.30
CA VAL A 114 20.36 4.98 -0.01
C VAL A 114 20.87 5.62 -1.30
N LEU A 115 21.28 4.80 -2.29
CA LEU A 115 21.80 5.29 -3.57
C LEU A 115 20.78 6.10 -4.37
N TYR A 116 19.49 5.74 -4.30
CA TYR A 116 18.43 6.47 -4.98
C TYR A 116 17.79 7.56 -4.12
N ASP A 117 18.38 7.87 -2.96
CA ASP A 117 17.91 8.90 -2.02
C ASP A 117 16.38 8.84 -1.80
N ARG A 118 15.89 7.65 -1.45
CA ARG A 118 14.48 7.42 -1.21
C ARG A 118 14.08 7.96 0.15
N PRO A 119 12.83 8.45 0.32
CA PRO A 119 12.40 9.11 1.55
C PRO A 119 12.34 8.19 2.77
N ILE A 120 12.41 6.85 2.60
CA ILE A 120 12.32 5.79 3.63
C ILE A 120 11.09 5.84 4.54
N GLN A 121 10.40 6.97 4.58
CA GLN A 121 9.13 7.17 5.28
C GLN A 121 8.22 8.06 4.44
N ALA A 122 6.92 7.82 4.51
CA ALA A 122 5.96 8.61 3.77
C ALA A 122 4.60 8.65 4.47
N ILE A 123 3.92 9.77 4.32
CA ILE A 123 2.49 9.93 4.59
C ILE A 123 1.86 10.44 3.30
N THR A 124 0.81 9.79 2.87
CA THR A 124 0.08 10.12 1.65
C THR A 124 -1.41 10.18 1.93
N ALA A 125 -2.11 10.96 1.16
CA ALA A 125 -3.57 10.98 1.13
C ALA A 125 -4.05 10.90 -0.31
N GLY A 126 -5.26 10.43 -0.51
CA GLY A 126 -5.79 10.34 -1.86
C GLY A 126 -7.26 9.98 -1.93
N ILE A 127 -7.69 9.91 -3.16
CA ILE A 127 -9.04 9.54 -3.56
C ILE A 127 -8.96 8.42 -4.58
N GLY A 128 -9.92 7.52 -4.58
CA GLY A 128 -9.92 6.41 -5.52
C GLY A 128 -11.33 5.92 -5.85
N LEU A 129 -11.37 5.06 -6.83
CA LEU A 129 -12.53 4.28 -7.22
C LEU A 129 -12.22 2.80 -7.01
N LYS A 130 -13.11 2.10 -6.31
CA LYS A 130 -12.98 0.67 -6.03
C LYS A 130 -14.24 -0.05 -6.49
N ILE A 131 -14.06 -1.16 -7.17
CA ILE A 131 -15.14 -2.05 -7.59
C ILE A 131 -14.81 -3.49 -7.27
N ASN A 132 -15.76 -4.21 -6.69
CA ASN A 132 -15.62 -5.64 -6.48
C ASN A 132 -16.16 -6.42 -7.69
N MET A 133 -15.29 -7.13 -8.37
CA MET A 133 -15.65 -7.97 -9.51
C MET A 133 -15.71 -9.43 -9.09
N PRO A 134 -16.86 -10.12 -9.32
CA PRO A 134 -16.95 -11.56 -9.06
C PRO A 134 -15.88 -12.33 -9.84
N GLY A 135 -15.14 -13.20 -9.16
CA GLY A 135 -14.10 -14.04 -9.75
C GLY A 135 -12.73 -13.39 -9.93
N VAL A 136 -12.62 -12.07 -9.90
CA VAL A 136 -11.35 -11.32 -10.04
C VAL A 136 -10.93 -10.68 -8.72
N GLY A 137 -11.89 -10.34 -7.88
CA GLY A 137 -11.66 -9.59 -6.65
C GLY A 137 -11.81 -8.07 -6.83
N PRO A 138 -11.37 -7.29 -5.86
CA PRO A 138 -11.46 -5.84 -5.93
C PRO A 138 -10.47 -5.28 -6.96
N LEU A 139 -10.95 -4.37 -7.79
CA LEU A 139 -10.14 -3.51 -8.64
C LEU A 139 -10.19 -2.09 -8.07
N SER A 140 -9.05 -1.42 -8.01
CA SER A 140 -8.97 -0.02 -7.59
C SER A 140 -8.14 0.81 -8.55
N VAL A 141 -8.56 2.06 -8.69
CA VAL A 141 -7.78 3.13 -9.31
C VAL A 141 -7.73 4.25 -8.30
N ASP A 142 -6.56 4.57 -7.84
CA ASP A 142 -6.33 5.55 -6.80
C ASP A 142 -5.42 6.67 -7.32
N TYR A 143 -5.73 7.90 -6.97
CA TYR A 143 -4.84 9.04 -7.11
C TYR A 143 -4.44 9.51 -5.72
N GLY A 144 -3.15 9.44 -5.44
CA GLY A 144 -2.58 9.83 -4.16
C GLY A 144 -1.47 10.84 -4.31
N PHE A 145 -1.37 11.73 -3.33
CA PHE A 145 -0.31 12.73 -3.26
C PHE A 145 0.42 12.63 -1.92
N PRO A 146 1.74 12.86 -1.90
CA PRO A 146 2.53 12.84 -0.69
C PRO A 146 2.21 14.07 0.17
N LEU A 147 2.02 13.85 1.47
CA LEU A 147 1.93 14.90 2.50
C LEU A 147 3.30 15.19 3.12
N THR A 148 4.25 14.29 2.96
CA THR A 148 5.65 14.43 3.36
C THR A 148 6.53 14.65 2.13
N ASN A 149 7.76 15.11 2.33
CA ASN A 149 8.70 15.30 1.23
C ASN A 149 8.87 13.98 0.44
N PRO A 150 8.55 13.96 -0.86
CA PRO A 150 8.63 12.75 -1.66
C PRO A 150 10.06 12.34 -2.03
N GLY A 151 11.06 13.11 -1.64
CA GLY A 151 12.44 12.95 -2.07
C GLY A 151 12.68 13.45 -3.50
N PRO A 152 13.94 13.51 -3.95
CA PRO A 152 14.31 14.08 -5.24
C PRO A 152 13.77 13.28 -6.44
N ASN A 153 13.52 12.00 -6.27
CA ASN A 153 12.98 11.11 -7.30
C ASN A 153 11.47 10.87 -7.16
N GLY A 154 10.81 11.48 -6.19
CA GLY A 154 9.37 11.42 -5.99
C GLY A 154 8.64 12.47 -6.82
N SER A 155 7.33 12.31 -6.98
CA SER A 155 6.49 13.34 -7.58
C SER A 155 5.77 14.13 -6.50
N PRO A 156 5.98 15.45 -6.41
CA PRO A 156 5.21 16.28 -5.49
C PRO A 156 3.73 16.32 -5.86
N ASN A 157 3.41 16.09 -7.13
CA ASN A 157 2.04 16.09 -7.65
C ASN A 157 1.33 14.74 -7.46
N GLY A 158 2.00 13.74 -6.86
CA GLY A 158 1.42 12.42 -6.63
C GLY A 158 1.42 11.52 -7.85
N TYR A 159 0.77 10.36 -7.69
CA TYR A 159 0.69 9.31 -8.70
C TYR A 159 -0.68 8.66 -8.74
N PHE A 160 -1.05 8.24 -9.93
CA PHE A 160 -2.09 7.22 -10.12
C PHE A 160 -1.51 5.85 -9.79
N THR A 161 -2.28 5.07 -9.02
CA THR A 161 -1.98 3.66 -8.74
C THR A 161 -3.17 2.81 -9.15
N PHE A 162 -2.89 1.66 -9.75
CA PHE A 162 -3.88 0.68 -10.15
C PHE A 162 -3.64 -0.60 -9.37
N GLY A 163 -4.68 -1.08 -8.69
CA GLY A 163 -4.63 -2.31 -7.90
C GLY A 163 -5.62 -3.36 -8.40
N VAL A 164 -5.21 -4.61 -8.42
CA VAL A 164 -6.03 -5.78 -8.75
C VAL A 164 -5.94 -6.77 -7.62
N GLY A 165 -7.07 -7.06 -6.98
CA GLY A 165 -7.14 -7.92 -5.81
C GLY A 165 -6.68 -7.22 -4.52
N ASP A 166 -7.00 -7.83 -3.38
CA ASP A 166 -6.36 -7.51 -2.10
C ASP A 166 -5.13 -8.43 -1.98
N MET A 167 -3.93 -7.87 -2.05
CA MET A 167 -2.75 -8.67 -1.74
C MET A 167 -2.73 -9.00 -0.25
N MET A 168 -3.10 -10.21 0.05
CA MET A 168 -2.88 -10.87 1.33
C MET A 168 -1.58 -11.69 1.24
N TYR A 169 -0.42 -11.02 1.19
CA TYR A 169 0.86 -11.71 1.27
C TYR A 169 1.78 -10.97 2.25
#